data_464c403978148e5dbccd850011ce06ab
#
_entry.id   464c403978148e5dbccd850011ce06ab
#
_cell.length_a   1.000
_cell.length_b   1.000
_cell.length_c   1.000
_cell.angle_alpha   90.00
_cell.angle_beta   90.00
_cell.angle_gamma   90.00
#
_symmetry.space_group_name_H-M   'P 1'
#
loop_
_entity.id
_entity.type
_entity.pdbx_description
1 polymer ?
#
loop_
_entity_poly.entity_id
_entity_poly.type
_entity_poly.pdbx_seq_one_letter_code
_entity_poly.pdbx_strand_id
1 'polypeptide(L)'
;MMTEPRILFVLHLPPPVHGAALVGAAIRDSGLVNDLFDARYINLSASVTLEEVGRFSFKKIRSVFRLVREVRRTVARWKPDKVYLTPSCTMPGLLKDAFVARVARGSRVVLHFHNKGVAERQDRFFYDCLYRMLFKDTHVILLSRLLYPDIRKYVPEERVSYCPNGVSVPSVNRVSGGVPRLLFLSNIIRSKGVSVLIEACRLLKKRGGDFQCSLVGALSADYPGDSLVEEIRRQGVEERVTYAGPVYGEGKWTAFAEADVFVHPTLNDSFPLVVLEAMGTGLPVVTTDEGAIPEMVRDGVDGLICPKGDPKALADALERLLSNAALRTRMGESGKTRYRELYTLEQFEKRFADILKDA
;
A
#
# COMPACT_ATOMS: atom_id res chain seq x y z
N MET A 1 -11.49 -23.25 -30.90
CA MET A 1 -10.93 -22.09 -30.15
C MET A 1 -11.40 -22.22 -28.71
N MET A 2 -10.51 -22.33 -27.75
CA MET A 2 -10.90 -22.25 -26.35
C MET A 2 -11.37 -20.81 -26.11
N THR A 3 -12.57 -20.65 -25.59
CA THR A 3 -13.09 -19.32 -25.24
C THR A 3 -12.29 -18.77 -24.06
N GLU A 4 -11.84 -17.53 -24.17
CA GLU A 4 -11.13 -16.85 -23.09
C GLU A 4 -11.97 -16.88 -21.81
N PRO A 5 -11.36 -17.17 -20.62
CA PRO A 5 -12.10 -17.17 -19.37
C PRO A 5 -12.68 -15.78 -19.07
N ARG A 6 -13.95 -15.75 -18.66
CA ARG A 6 -14.66 -14.51 -18.33
C ARG A 6 -14.39 -14.10 -16.90
N ILE A 7 -13.87 -12.91 -16.68
CA ILE A 7 -13.60 -12.39 -15.34
C ILE A 7 -14.32 -11.04 -15.12
N LEU A 8 -15.15 -11.00 -14.08
CA LEU A 8 -15.73 -9.76 -13.59
C LEU A 8 -14.84 -9.17 -12.50
N PHE A 9 -14.17 -8.07 -12.80
CA PHE A 9 -13.36 -7.32 -11.84
C PHE A 9 -14.21 -6.29 -11.11
N VAL A 10 -14.35 -6.46 -9.79
CA VAL A 10 -15.04 -5.52 -8.88
C VAL A 10 -13.96 -4.94 -7.97
N LEU A 11 -13.41 -3.80 -8.34
CA LEU A 11 -12.19 -3.26 -7.72
C LEU A 11 -12.25 -1.75 -7.54
N HIS A 12 -11.39 -1.23 -6.67
CA HIS A 12 -11.28 0.21 -6.48
C HIS A 12 -10.57 0.85 -7.67
N LEU A 13 -11.17 1.90 -8.22
CA LEU A 13 -10.57 2.74 -9.28
C LEU A 13 -10.51 4.19 -8.82
N PRO A 14 -9.50 4.95 -9.23
CA PRO A 14 -9.47 6.40 -9.00
C PRO A 14 -10.66 7.12 -9.66
N PRO A 15 -11.16 8.25 -9.11
CA PRO A 15 -10.89 8.81 -7.78
C PRO A 15 -11.62 8.07 -6.65
N PRO A 16 -11.19 8.14 -5.38
CA PRO A 16 -9.99 8.81 -4.86
C PRO A 16 -8.71 8.00 -5.10
N VAL A 17 -7.56 8.71 -5.12
CA VAL A 17 -6.25 8.08 -5.31
C VAL A 17 -5.75 7.51 -3.99
N HIS A 18 -5.61 6.19 -3.91
CA HIS A 18 -4.98 5.45 -2.80
C HIS A 18 -4.39 4.13 -3.32
N GLY A 19 -3.56 3.44 -2.53
CA GLY A 19 -2.81 2.27 -2.99
C GLY A 19 -3.64 1.22 -3.73
N ALA A 20 -4.78 0.79 -3.16
CA ALA A 20 -5.66 -0.20 -3.81
C ALA A 20 -6.28 0.32 -5.12
N ALA A 21 -6.57 1.63 -5.23
CA ALA A 21 -7.09 2.22 -6.45
C ALA A 21 -6.03 2.31 -7.56
N LEU A 22 -4.77 2.56 -7.18
CA LEU A 22 -3.64 2.55 -8.13
C LEU A 22 -3.42 1.14 -8.69
N VAL A 23 -3.44 0.12 -7.84
CA VAL A 23 -3.34 -1.29 -8.29
C VAL A 23 -4.55 -1.67 -9.14
N GLY A 24 -5.75 -1.24 -8.76
CA GLY A 24 -6.96 -1.46 -9.57
C GLY A 24 -6.88 -0.83 -10.95
N ALA A 25 -6.35 0.39 -11.06
CA ALA A 25 -6.09 1.04 -12.35
C ALA A 25 -5.05 0.27 -13.16
N ALA A 26 -3.95 -0.18 -12.54
CA ALA A 26 -2.94 -1.00 -13.19
C ALA A 26 -3.52 -2.30 -13.76
N ILE A 27 -4.38 -2.99 -13.00
CA ILE A 27 -5.06 -4.21 -13.48
C ILE A 27 -5.98 -3.90 -14.67
N ARG A 28 -6.79 -2.84 -14.59
CA ARG A 28 -7.72 -2.45 -15.67
C ARG A 28 -6.98 -2.09 -16.95
N ASP A 29 -5.86 -1.38 -16.82
CA ASP A 29 -5.10 -0.83 -17.95
C ASP A 29 -4.02 -1.81 -18.46
N SER A 30 -3.89 -3.00 -17.82
CA SER A 30 -2.96 -4.05 -18.22
C SER A 30 -3.36 -4.68 -19.56
N GLY A 31 -2.49 -4.54 -20.57
CA GLY A 31 -2.65 -5.25 -21.84
C GLY A 31 -2.65 -6.76 -21.64
N LEU A 32 -1.73 -7.28 -20.83
CA LEU A 32 -1.61 -8.72 -20.55
C LEU A 32 -2.90 -9.32 -19.96
N VAL A 33 -3.52 -8.64 -18.99
CA VAL A 33 -4.76 -9.14 -18.37
C VAL A 33 -5.91 -9.11 -19.37
N ASN A 34 -6.03 -8.02 -20.15
CA ASN A 34 -7.13 -7.86 -21.11
C ASN A 34 -6.96 -8.74 -22.36
N ASP A 35 -5.74 -9.17 -22.70
CA ASP A 35 -5.48 -10.12 -23.79
C ASP A 35 -5.72 -11.59 -23.38
N LEU A 36 -5.63 -11.90 -22.09
CA LEU A 36 -5.80 -13.26 -21.58
C LEU A 36 -7.22 -13.60 -21.13
N PHE A 37 -8.02 -12.59 -20.81
CA PHE A 37 -9.35 -12.76 -20.23
C PHE A 37 -10.40 -11.88 -20.91
N ASP A 38 -11.61 -12.41 -21.15
CA ASP A 38 -12.77 -11.59 -21.43
C ASP A 38 -13.16 -10.85 -20.14
N ALA A 39 -12.68 -9.59 -20.01
CA ALA A 39 -12.70 -8.82 -18.77
C ALA A 39 -13.82 -7.76 -18.75
N ARG A 40 -14.55 -7.68 -17.63
CA ARG A 40 -15.46 -6.56 -17.33
C ARG A 40 -15.10 -5.94 -15.99
N TYR A 41 -15.26 -4.64 -15.89
CA TYR A 41 -14.84 -3.86 -14.73
C TYR A 41 -16.01 -3.11 -14.10
N ILE A 42 -16.17 -3.25 -12.77
CA ILE A 42 -17.12 -2.49 -11.96
C ILE A 42 -16.32 -1.75 -10.87
N ASN A 43 -16.50 -0.44 -10.77
CA ASN A 43 -15.84 0.35 -9.74
C ASN A 43 -16.50 0.14 -8.37
N LEU A 44 -15.73 -0.35 -7.41
CA LEU A 44 -16.15 -0.60 -6.03
C LEU A 44 -16.22 0.68 -5.18
N SER A 45 -15.62 1.79 -5.65
CA SER A 45 -15.54 3.05 -4.91
C SER A 45 -16.92 3.70 -4.78
N ALA A 46 -17.36 3.88 -3.53
CA ALA A 46 -18.61 4.58 -3.20
C ALA A 46 -18.40 6.07 -2.88
N SER A 47 -17.14 6.52 -2.79
CA SER A 47 -16.73 7.89 -2.46
C SER A 47 -15.95 8.50 -3.60
N VAL A 48 -16.15 9.80 -3.85
CA VAL A 48 -15.44 10.55 -4.90
C VAL A 48 -14.19 11.24 -4.34
N THR A 49 -14.20 11.59 -3.05
CA THR A 49 -13.07 12.25 -2.38
C THR A 49 -12.57 11.47 -1.16
N LEU A 50 -11.32 11.70 -0.75
CA LEU A 50 -10.75 11.10 0.47
C LEU A 50 -11.49 11.55 1.75
N GLU A 51 -12.02 12.77 1.78
CA GLU A 51 -12.78 13.32 2.91
C GLU A 51 -14.13 12.62 3.13
N GLU A 52 -14.70 12.03 2.09
CA GLU A 52 -15.92 11.24 2.16
C GLU A 52 -15.70 9.82 2.69
N VAL A 53 -14.46 9.35 2.73
CA VAL A 53 -14.14 7.99 3.20
C VAL A 53 -14.49 7.89 4.69
N GLY A 54 -15.32 6.89 5.06
CA GLY A 54 -15.72 6.64 6.44
C GLY A 54 -16.96 7.41 6.93
N ARG A 55 -17.47 8.44 6.23
CA ARG A 55 -18.70 9.17 6.66
C ARG A 55 -19.96 8.44 6.21
N PHE A 56 -20.94 8.34 7.11
CA PHE A 56 -22.26 7.77 6.83
C PHE A 56 -23.13 8.75 6.03
N SER A 57 -23.77 8.28 4.95
CA SER A 57 -24.68 9.08 4.14
C SER A 57 -25.72 8.18 3.45
N PHE A 58 -26.97 8.63 3.35
CA PHE A 58 -28.03 7.95 2.61
C PHE A 58 -27.68 7.74 1.14
N LYS A 59 -26.91 8.66 0.52
CA LYS A 59 -26.39 8.50 -0.84
C LYS A 59 -25.50 7.26 -0.95
N LYS A 60 -24.70 6.95 0.07
CA LYS A 60 -23.81 5.77 0.12
C LYS A 60 -24.61 4.47 0.24
N ILE A 61 -25.66 4.42 1.03
CA ILE A 61 -26.53 3.24 1.13
C ILE A 61 -27.14 2.92 -0.26
N ARG A 62 -27.66 3.95 -0.92
CA ARG A 62 -28.21 3.80 -2.28
C ARG A 62 -27.16 3.36 -3.29
N SER A 63 -25.92 3.83 -3.18
CA SER A 63 -24.81 3.41 -4.05
C SER A 63 -24.43 1.95 -3.82
N VAL A 64 -24.42 1.48 -2.57
CA VAL A 64 -24.17 0.07 -2.22
C VAL A 64 -25.25 -0.84 -2.82
N PHE A 65 -26.54 -0.49 -2.68
CA PHE A 65 -27.63 -1.25 -3.29
C PHE A 65 -27.51 -1.30 -4.82
N ARG A 66 -27.13 -0.18 -5.45
CA ARG A 66 -26.92 -0.12 -6.91
C ARG A 66 -25.77 -1.04 -7.30
N LEU A 67 -24.64 -0.99 -6.61
CA LEU A 67 -23.48 -1.84 -6.84
C LEU A 67 -23.84 -3.33 -6.72
N VAL A 68 -24.45 -3.74 -5.62
CA VAL A 68 -24.86 -5.14 -5.39
C VAL A 68 -25.82 -5.63 -6.49
N ARG A 69 -26.77 -4.78 -6.90
CA ARG A 69 -27.69 -5.10 -7.98
C ARG A 69 -27.00 -5.20 -9.34
N GLU A 70 -26.02 -4.33 -9.60
CA GLU A 70 -25.22 -4.33 -10.82
C GLU A 70 -24.39 -5.61 -10.91
N VAL A 71 -23.63 -5.96 -9.86
CA VAL A 71 -22.86 -7.21 -9.80
C VAL A 71 -23.76 -8.41 -9.99
N ARG A 72 -24.88 -8.50 -9.24
CA ARG A 72 -25.86 -9.60 -9.38
C ARG A 72 -26.38 -9.74 -10.81
N ARG A 73 -26.72 -8.62 -11.46
CA ARG A 73 -27.23 -8.62 -12.86
C ARG A 73 -26.16 -9.06 -13.85
N THR A 74 -24.92 -8.58 -13.65
CA THR A 74 -23.80 -8.94 -14.52
C THR A 74 -23.50 -10.43 -14.38
N VAL A 75 -23.41 -10.95 -13.17
CA VAL A 75 -23.20 -12.39 -12.92
C VAL A 75 -24.30 -13.23 -13.53
N ALA A 76 -25.58 -12.85 -13.35
CA ALA A 76 -26.72 -13.62 -13.87
C ALA A 76 -26.78 -13.62 -15.40
N ARG A 77 -26.45 -12.53 -16.08
CA ARG A 77 -26.56 -12.38 -17.54
C ARG A 77 -25.33 -12.82 -18.31
N TRP A 78 -24.14 -12.45 -17.78
CA TRP A 78 -22.88 -12.68 -18.48
C TRP A 78 -22.18 -13.97 -18.05
N LYS A 79 -22.54 -14.51 -16.85
CA LYS A 79 -22.04 -15.77 -16.28
C LYS A 79 -20.51 -15.83 -16.33
N PRO A 80 -19.82 -14.91 -15.62
CA PRO A 80 -18.37 -14.94 -15.56
C PRO A 80 -17.90 -16.22 -14.86
N ASP A 81 -16.78 -16.78 -15.30
CA ASP A 81 -16.13 -17.93 -14.64
C ASP A 81 -15.62 -17.53 -13.25
N LYS A 82 -15.08 -16.29 -13.15
CA LYS A 82 -14.53 -15.77 -11.91
C LYS A 82 -15.05 -14.34 -11.64
N VAL A 83 -15.20 -14.02 -10.36
CA VAL A 83 -15.42 -12.66 -9.87
C VAL A 83 -14.28 -12.29 -8.96
N TYR A 84 -13.46 -11.35 -9.40
CA TYR A 84 -12.37 -10.78 -8.63
C TYR A 84 -12.87 -9.58 -7.81
N LEU A 85 -12.52 -9.51 -6.52
CA LEU A 85 -12.95 -8.48 -5.59
C LEU A 85 -11.79 -8.00 -4.70
N THR A 86 -11.66 -6.68 -4.53
CA THR A 86 -10.71 -6.07 -3.59
C THR A 86 -11.43 -5.62 -2.31
N PRO A 87 -11.59 -6.48 -1.30
CA PRO A 87 -12.42 -6.19 -0.14
C PRO A 87 -11.73 -5.32 0.90
N SER A 88 -12.55 -4.71 1.77
CA SER A 88 -12.14 -3.98 2.96
C SER A 88 -12.18 -4.88 4.19
N CYS A 89 -11.20 -4.72 5.11
CA CYS A 89 -11.21 -5.43 6.40
C CYS A 89 -12.10 -4.77 7.46
N THR A 90 -12.57 -3.55 7.24
CA THR A 90 -13.29 -2.76 8.24
C THR A 90 -14.63 -2.23 7.74
N MET A 91 -15.52 -1.93 8.70
CA MET A 91 -16.82 -1.31 8.42
C MET A 91 -16.68 0.16 7.98
N PRO A 92 -17.54 0.67 7.11
CA PRO A 92 -18.70 0.02 6.48
C PRO A 92 -18.35 -0.78 5.21
N GLY A 93 -17.09 -0.74 4.74
CA GLY A 93 -16.64 -1.40 3.52
C GLY A 93 -16.86 -2.92 3.57
N LEU A 94 -16.47 -3.57 4.67
CA LEU A 94 -16.63 -5.01 4.87
C LEU A 94 -18.08 -5.47 4.66
N LEU A 95 -19.06 -4.75 5.19
CA LEU A 95 -20.50 -5.09 5.00
C LEU A 95 -20.87 -5.10 3.52
N LYS A 96 -20.51 -4.05 2.81
CA LYS A 96 -20.75 -3.93 1.35
C LYS A 96 -20.09 -5.10 0.61
N ASP A 97 -18.82 -5.39 0.91
CA ASP A 97 -18.01 -6.37 0.20
C ASP A 97 -18.47 -7.80 0.48
N ALA A 98 -18.92 -8.10 1.70
CA ALA A 98 -19.52 -9.38 2.05
C ALA A 98 -20.82 -9.63 1.27
N PHE A 99 -21.66 -8.61 1.05
CA PHE A 99 -22.86 -8.74 0.20
C PHE A 99 -22.50 -8.89 -1.28
N VAL A 100 -21.49 -8.17 -1.78
CA VAL A 100 -21.00 -8.33 -3.15
C VAL A 100 -20.47 -9.76 -3.36
N ALA A 101 -19.61 -10.27 -2.46
CA ALA A 101 -19.13 -11.64 -2.53
C ALA A 101 -20.27 -12.66 -2.49
N ARG A 102 -21.30 -12.45 -1.66
CA ARG A 102 -22.48 -13.32 -1.58
C ARG A 102 -23.25 -13.42 -2.91
N VAL A 103 -23.51 -12.29 -3.58
CA VAL A 103 -24.25 -12.29 -4.84
C VAL A 103 -23.42 -12.75 -6.03
N ALA A 104 -22.10 -12.79 -5.88
CA ALA A 104 -21.15 -13.27 -6.89
C ALA A 104 -20.97 -14.81 -6.88
N ARG A 105 -21.53 -15.55 -5.92
CA ARG A 105 -21.33 -17.02 -5.75
C ARG A 105 -21.86 -17.90 -6.87
N GLY A 106 -22.44 -17.34 -7.93
CA GLY A 106 -22.69 -18.07 -9.17
C GLY A 106 -21.43 -18.34 -10.00
N SER A 107 -20.31 -17.73 -9.57
CA SER A 107 -18.96 -17.82 -10.15
C SER A 107 -17.94 -18.14 -9.05
N ARG A 108 -16.70 -18.52 -9.42
CA ARG A 108 -15.60 -18.57 -8.46
C ARG A 108 -15.28 -17.16 -7.96
N VAL A 109 -15.23 -16.96 -6.65
CA VAL A 109 -14.90 -15.65 -6.06
C VAL A 109 -13.45 -15.63 -5.63
N VAL A 110 -12.69 -14.67 -6.16
CA VAL A 110 -11.28 -14.41 -5.83
C VAL A 110 -11.20 -13.07 -5.09
N LEU A 111 -10.74 -13.12 -3.84
CA LEU A 111 -10.57 -11.94 -3.00
C LEU A 111 -9.11 -11.53 -2.98
N HIS A 112 -8.77 -10.29 -3.32
CA HIS A 112 -7.42 -9.77 -3.22
C HIS A 112 -7.33 -8.68 -2.16
N PHE A 113 -6.66 -8.98 -1.06
CA PHE A 113 -6.54 -8.06 0.08
C PHE A 113 -5.34 -7.12 -0.09
N HIS A 114 -5.62 -5.81 -0.10
CA HIS A 114 -4.63 -4.74 -0.08
C HIS A 114 -4.51 -4.08 1.30
N ASN A 115 -5.25 -4.57 2.27
CA ASN A 115 -5.26 -4.08 3.66
C ASN A 115 -5.25 -5.27 4.63
N LYS A 116 -5.05 -4.99 5.93
CA LYS A 116 -5.07 -5.96 7.01
C LYS A 116 -5.96 -5.48 8.16
N GLY A 117 -6.21 -6.33 9.14
CA GLY A 117 -7.00 -6.03 10.34
C GLY A 117 -8.21 -6.93 10.55
N VAL A 118 -8.24 -8.08 9.88
CA VAL A 118 -9.23 -9.15 10.13
C VAL A 118 -8.98 -9.75 11.50
N ALA A 119 -7.75 -10.14 11.84
CA ALA A 119 -7.38 -10.73 13.12
C ALA A 119 -7.71 -9.83 14.32
N GLU A 120 -7.54 -8.51 14.19
CA GLU A 120 -7.84 -7.55 15.25
C GLU A 120 -9.34 -7.50 15.63
N ARG A 121 -10.22 -7.96 14.75
CA ARG A 121 -11.68 -7.81 14.87
C ARG A 121 -12.44 -9.12 14.85
N GLN A 122 -11.75 -10.23 14.59
CA GLN A 122 -12.33 -11.57 14.39
C GLN A 122 -13.14 -12.10 15.59
N ASP A 123 -12.90 -11.57 16.78
CA ASP A 123 -13.59 -12.00 18.00
C ASP A 123 -14.84 -11.16 18.33
N ARG A 124 -15.11 -10.14 17.51
CA ARG A 124 -16.35 -9.37 17.58
C ARG A 124 -17.43 -10.06 16.77
N PHE A 125 -18.50 -10.53 17.41
CA PHE A 125 -19.56 -11.32 16.80
C PHE A 125 -20.01 -10.83 15.42
N PHE A 126 -20.28 -9.54 15.28
CA PHE A 126 -20.76 -8.99 14.02
C PHE A 126 -19.70 -9.04 12.89
N TYR A 127 -18.44 -8.80 13.24
CA TYR A 127 -17.32 -8.94 12.30
C TYR A 127 -17.09 -10.41 11.92
N ASP A 128 -17.12 -11.34 12.88
CA ASP A 128 -16.96 -12.77 12.62
C ASP A 128 -18.03 -13.27 11.63
N CYS A 129 -19.30 -12.90 11.82
CA CYS A 129 -20.38 -13.24 10.88
C CYS A 129 -20.11 -12.73 9.47
N LEU A 130 -19.64 -11.50 9.33
CA LEU A 130 -19.34 -10.90 8.02
C LEU A 130 -18.10 -11.54 7.37
N TYR A 131 -17.05 -11.83 8.15
CA TYR A 131 -15.87 -12.52 7.65
C TYR A 131 -16.21 -13.94 7.19
N ARG A 132 -16.99 -14.71 7.96
CA ARG A 132 -17.51 -16.02 7.53
C ARG A 132 -18.29 -15.92 6.23
N MET A 133 -19.11 -14.88 6.08
CA MET A 133 -19.84 -14.63 4.83
C MET A 133 -18.90 -14.26 3.69
N LEU A 134 -17.89 -13.40 3.92
CA LEU A 134 -16.96 -12.95 2.89
C LEU A 134 -16.07 -14.09 2.38
N PHE A 135 -15.46 -14.85 3.29
CA PHE A 135 -14.46 -15.89 2.98
C PHE A 135 -15.03 -17.25 2.59
N LYS A 136 -16.34 -17.41 2.65
CA LYS A 136 -16.97 -18.71 2.34
C LYS A 136 -16.74 -19.09 0.87
N ASP A 137 -16.11 -20.25 0.64
CA ASP A 137 -15.86 -20.83 -0.69
C ASP A 137 -15.12 -19.87 -1.65
N THR A 138 -14.18 -19.07 -1.12
CA THR A 138 -13.40 -18.12 -1.89
C THR A 138 -11.93 -18.53 -1.98
N HIS A 139 -11.27 -18.15 -3.07
CA HIS A 139 -9.81 -18.12 -3.17
C HIS A 139 -9.31 -16.75 -2.73
N VAL A 140 -8.20 -16.67 -1.98
CA VAL A 140 -7.70 -15.41 -1.46
C VAL A 140 -6.30 -15.13 -1.99
N ILE A 141 -6.09 -13.91 -2.46
CA ILE A 141 -4.77 -13.40 -2.83
C ILE A 141 -4.31 -12.44 -1.72
N LEU A 142 -3.12 -12.67 -1.19
CA LEU A 142 -2.44 -11.80 -0.24
C LEU A 142 -1.17 -11.23 -0.86
N LEU A 143 -0.75 -10.06 -0.39
CA LEU A 143 0.45 -9.37 -0.88
C LEU A 143 1.76 -9.98 -0.36
N SER A 144 1.69 -10.80 0.69
CA SER A 144 2.85 -11.40 1.37
C SER A 144 2.40 -12.56 2.26
N ARG A 145 3.29 -13.53 2.48
CA ARG A 145 3.08 -14.63 3.45
C ARG A 145 2.95 -14.11 4.87
N LEU A 146 3.61 -13.01 5.21
CA LEU A 146 3.52 -12.36 6.51
C LEU A 146 2.12 -11.83 6.85
N LEU A 147 1.24 -11.69 5.86
CA LEU A 147 -0.15 -11.26 6.05
C LEU A 147 -1.13 -12.43 6.24
N TYR A 148 -0.70 -13.68 6.04
CA TYR A 148 -1.58 -14.85 6.20
C TYR A 148 -2.14 -15.02 7.63
N PRO A 149 -1.38 -14.76 8.72
CA PRO A 149 -1.92 -14.83 10.07
C PRO A 149 -3.16 -13.98 10.32
N ASP A 150 -3.36 -12.91 9.54
CA ASP A 150 -4.52 -12.02 9.64
C ASP A 150 -5.84 -12.71 9.25
N ILE A 151 -5.80 -13.70 8.36
CA ILE A 151 -7.01 -14.37 7.82
C ILE A 151 -7.10 -15.86 8.11
N ARG A 152 -6.08 -16.48 8.71
CA ARG A 152 -5.97 -17.95 8.91
C ARG A 152 -7.16 -18.60 9.61
N LYS A 153 -7.92 -17.85 10.43
CA LYS A 153 -9.14 -18.32 11.09
C LYS A 153 -10.24 -18.70 10.08
N TYR A 154 -10.25 -18.07 8.90
CA TYR A 154 -11.34 -18.17 7.92
C TYR A 154 -10.94 -18.90 6.63
N VAL A 155 -9.66 -18.89 6.28
CA VAL A 155 -9.16 -19.39 5.00
C VAL A 155 -7.98 -20.31 5.25
N PRO A 156 -8.08 -21.60 4.88
CA PRO A 156 -6.93 -22.52 4.92
C PRO A 156 -5.90 -22.11 3.84
N GLU A 157 -4.62 -22.41 4.08
CA GLU A 157 -3.52 -21.92 3.25
C GLU A 157 -3.57 -22.42 1.80
N GLU A 158 -4.18 -23.57 1.56
CA GLU A 158 -4.37 -24.16 0.22
C GLU A 158 -5.27 -23.31 -0.69
N ARG A 159 -6.06 -22.41 -0.10
CA ARG A 159 -6.89 -21.45 -0.82
C ARG A 159 -6.30 -20.04 -0.86
N VAL A 160 -4.99 -19.92 -0.58
CA VAL A 160 -4.29 -18.65 -0.59
C VAL A 160 -3.17 -18.64 -1.63
N SER A 161 -3.15 -17.62 -2.45
CA SER A 161 -2.03 -17.28 -3.34
C SER A 161 -1.35 -15.99 -2.88
N TYR A 162 -0.08 -15.83 -3.23
CA TYR A 162 0.69 -14.64 -2.84
C TYR A 162 1.08 -13.85 -4.08
N CYS A 163 0.61 -12.60 -4.14
CA CYS A 163 0.85 -11.67 -5.23
C CYS A 163 1.32 -10.31 -4.70
N PRO A 164 2.61 -10.11 -4.46
CA PRO A 164 3.16 -8.81 -4.14
C PRO A 164 2.79 -7.77 -5.21
N ASN A 165 2.44 -6.54 -4.78
CA ASN A 165 2.19 -5.45 -5.72
C ASN A 165 3.45 -5.11 -6.53
N GLY A 166 3.25 -4.56 -7.72
CA GLY A 166 4.27 -3.96 -8.56
C GLY A 166 3.96 -2.50 -8.85
N VAL A 167 4.98 -1.74 -9.13
CA VAL A 167 4.88 -0.33 -9.52
C VAL A 167 5.75 -0.04 -10.73
N SER A 168 5.38 0.98 -11.50
CA SER A 168 6.25 1.53 -12.55
C SER A 168 7.05 2.69 -11.96
N VAL A 169 8.37 2.61 -12.05
CA VAL A 169 9.29 3.67 -11.62
C VAL A 169 10.06 4.17 -12.84
N PRO A 170 9.98 5.46 -13.18
CA PRO A 170 10.75 6.01 -14.28
C PRO A 170 12.25 6.03 -13.96
N SER A 171 13.06 6.20 -14.98
CA SER A 171 14.48 6.48 -14.77
C SER A 171 14.64 7.84 -14.10
N VAL A 172 15.31 7.85 -12.96
CA VAL A 172 15.52 9.06 -12.16
C VAL A 172 17.03 9.34 -12.09
N ASN A 173 17.44 10.54 -12.50
CA ASN A 173 18.81 11.01 -12.34
C ASN A 173 18.98 11.57 -10.93
N ARG A 174 19.66 10.83 -10.07
CA ARG A 174 19.89 11.25 -8.69
C ARG A 174 20.85 12.42 -8.60
N VAL A 175 20.46 13.39 -7.77
CA VAL A 175 21.29 14.57 -7.43
C VAL A 175 21.97 14.26 -6.10
N SER A 176 23.28 13.99 -6.15
CA SER A 176 24.07 13.69 -4.95
C SER A 176 25.00 14.86 -4.63
N GLY A 177 25.30 15.06 -3.36
CA GLY A 177 26.27 16.03 -2.85
C GLY A 177 25.69 16.99 -1.81
N GLY A 178 26.57 17.58 -1.00
CA GLY A 178 26.17 18.46 0.09
C GLY A 178 25.70 17.73 1.34
N VAL A 179 24.83 18.39 2.11
CA VAL A 179 24.23 17.83 3.33
C VAL A 179 23.26 16.70 2.95
N PRO A 180 23.39 15.50 3.54
CA PRO A 180 22.49 14.38 3.21
C PRO A 180 21.02 14.68 3.46
N ARG A 181 20.16 14.25 2.53
CA ARG A 181 18.73 14.53 2.52
C ARG A 181 17.89 13.29 2.80
N LEU A 182 17.11 13.35 3.86
CA LEU A 182 16.11 12.36 4.23
C LEU A 182 14.78 12.72 3.56
N LEU A 183 14.11 11.74 2.97
CA LEU A 183 12.77 11.90 2.39
C LEU A 183 11.76 11.01 3.10
N PHE A 184 10.74 11.62 3.67
CA PHE A 184 9.47 10.96 3.99
C PHE A 184 8.45 11.35 2.92
N LEU A 185 7.84 10.37 2.26
CA LEU A 185 6.82 10.61 1.24
C LEU A 185 5.62 9.69 1.47
N SER A 186 4.58 10.22 2.08
CA SER A 186 3.29 9.54 2.33
C SER A 186 2.27 10.57 2.79
N ASN A 187 0.98 10.24 2.80
CA ASN A 187 0.00 11.07 3.51
C ASN A 187 0.46 11.30 4.95
N ILE A 188 0.36 12.53 5.41
CA ILE A 188 0.72 12.93 6.78
C ILE A 188 -0.41 12.50 7.71
N ILE A 189 -0.31 11.26 8.18
CA ILE A 189 -1.23 10.64 9.15
C ILE A 189 -0.42 9.97 10.25
N ARG A 190 -0.96 9.92 11.46
CA ARG A 190 -0.22 9.38 12.63
C ARG A 190 0.29 7.95 12.41
N SER A 191 -0.51 7.12 11.75
CA SER A 191 -0.15 5.73 11.48
C SER A 191 1.03 5.54 10.53
N LYS A 192 1.48 6.59 9.83
CA LYS A 192 2.69 6.57 8.98
C LYS A 192 3.97 6.95 9.73
N GLY A 193 3.87 7.23 11.05
CA GLY A 193 5.01 7.38 11.93
C GLY A 193 5.76 8.71 11.79
N VAL A 194 5.11 9.77 11.29
CA VAL A 194 5.72 11.10 11.13
C VAL A 194 6.28 11.63 12.46
N SER A 195 5.53 11.48 13.57
CA SER A 195 6.01 11.90 14.90
C SER A 195 7.25 11.12 15.34
N VAL A 196 7.33 9.83 15.01
CA VAL A 196 8.52 9.00 15.28
C VAL A 196 9.74 9.53 14.52
N LEU A 197 9.53 9.95 13.25
CA LEU A 197 10.61 10.54 12.44
C LEU A 197 11.06 11.90 12.99
N ILE A 198 10.12 12.77 13.35
CA ILE A 198 10.47 14.09 13.92
C ILE A 198 11.27 13.93 15.21
N GLU A 199 10.88 12.98 16.08
CA GLU A 199 11.66 12.69 17.29
C GLU A 199 13.03 12.07 16.97
N ALA A 200 13.14 11.18 15.99
CA ALA A 200 14.42 10.66 15.52
C ALA A 200 15.34 11.77 14.99
N CYS A 201 14.78 12.75 14.24
CA CYS A 201 15.52 13.94 13.78
C CYS A 201 16.05 14.77 14.97
N ARG A 202 15.27 14.92 16.04
CA ARG A 202 15.73 15.58 17.27
C ARG A 202 16.92 14.85 17.91
N LEU A 203 16.85 13.52 17.95
CA LEU A 203 17.96 12.70 18.49
C LEU A 203 19.22 12.84 17.63
N LEU A 204 19.09 12.79 16.32
CA LEU A 204 20.20 13.00 15.38
C LEU A 204 20.84 14.38 15.54
N LYS A 205 20.02 15.43 15.64
CA LYS A 205 20.53 16.79 15.89
C LYS A 205 21.32 16.87 17.20
N LYS A 206 20.81 16.28 18.28
CA LYS A 206 21.51 16.23 19.58
C LYS A 206 22.89 15.52 19.51
N ARG A 207 23.04 14.58 18.58
CA ARG A 207 24.30 13.86 18.35
C ARG A 207 25.25 14.60 17.39
N GLY A 208 24.86 15.80 16.94
CA GLY A 208 25.67 16.61 16.00
C GLY A 208 25.54 16.16 14.53
N GLY A 209 24.53 15.35 14.20
CA GLY A 209 24.28 14.92 12.83
C GLY A 209 23.94 16.09 11.92
N ASP A 210 24.55 16.13 10.74
CA ASP A 210 24.22 17.09 9.68
C ASP A 210 23.35 16.42 8.61
N PHE A 211 22.12 16.92 8.47
CA PHE A 211 21.11 16.38 7.55
C PHE A 211 20.00 17.39 7.27
N GLN A 212 19.25 17.19 6.20
CA GLN A 212 17.96 17.83 5.95
C GLN A 212 16.88 16.74 5.82
N CYS A 213 15.67 16.99 6.27
CA CYS A 213 14.55 16.05 6.20
C CYS A 213 13.34 16.72 5.58
N SER A 214 12.86 16.20 4.46
CA SER A 214 11.65 16.67 3.78
C SER A 214 10.47 15.74 4.09
N LEU A 215 9.41 16.31 4.65
CA LEU A 215 8.12 15.65 4.85
C LEU A 215 7.20 16.02 3.68
N VAL A 216 6.87 15.03 2.86
CA VAL A 216 6.09 15.23 1.63
C VAL A 216 4.80 14.42 1.70
N GLY A 217 3.66 15.08 1.51
CA GLY A 217 2.36 14.40 1.44
C GLY A 217 1.18 15.29 1.86
N ALA A 218 -0.02 14.81 1.57
CA ALA A 218 -1.24 15.49 1.96
C ALA A 218 -1.48 15.35 3.47
N LEU A 219 -1.87 16.45 4.10
CA LEU A 219 -2.32 16.46 5.49
C LEU A 219 -3.65 15.73 5.62
N SER A 220 -3.89 15.15 6.78
CA SER A 220 -5.16 14.51 7.12
C SER A 220 -5.81 15.13 8.35
N ALA A 221 -7.09 14.82 8.56
CA ALA A 221 -7.85 15.36 9.71
C ALA A 221 -7.30 14.89 11.07
N ASP A 222 -6.66 13.72 11.14
CA ASP A 222 -6.04 13.19 12.36
C ASP A 222 -4.65 13.78 12.65
N TYR A 223 -4.08 14.52 11.67
CA TYR A 223 -2.81 15.20 11.80
C TYR A 223 -2.78 16.51 10.98
N PRO A 224 -3.49 17.55 11.43
CA PRO A 224 -3.57 18.83 10.73
C PRO A 224 -2.23 19.57 10.71
N GLY A 225 -2.08 20.48 9.74
CA GLY A 225 -0.82 21.19 9.49
C GLY A 225 -0.28 21.99 10.67
N ASP A 226 -1.18 22.64 11.41
CA ASP A 226 -0.79 23.40 12.62
C ASP A 226 -0.16 22.48 13.67
N SER A 227 -0.72 21.28 13.86
CA SER A 227 -0.16 20.27 14.76
C SER A 227 1.20 19.76 14.31
N LEU A 228 1.42 19.60 13.00
CA LEU A 228 2.71 19.19 12.42
C LEU A 228 3.78 20.27 12.66
N VAL A 229 3.46 21.53 12.33
CA VAL A 229 4.39 22.66 12.52
C VAL A 229 4.72 22.87 13.99
N GLU A 230 3.73 22.76 14.86
CA GLU A 230 3.94 22.87 16.32
C GLU A 230 4.80 21.73 16.85
N GLU A 231 4.61 20.50 16.37
CA GLU A 231 5.45 19.36 16.76
C GLU A 231 6.90 19.55 16.32
N ILE A 232 7.16 19.98 15.09
CA ILE A 232 8.51 20.28 14.59
C ILE A 232 9.18 21.33 15.48
N ARG A 233 8.46 22.42 15.81
CA ARG A 233 8.97 23.49 16.69
C ARG A 233 9.23 22.98 18.11
N ARG A 234 8.30 22.26 18.70
CA ARG A 234 8.45 21.70 20.06
C ARG A 234 9.64 20.78 20.18
N GLN A 235 9.97 20.05 19.10
CA GLN A 235 11.16 19.20 19.03
C GLN A 235 12.45 19.98 18.71
N GLY A 236 12.34 21.27 18.36
CA GLY A 236 13.48 22.16 18.07
C GLY A 236 14.27 21.71 16.84
N VAL A 237 13.59 21.29 15.77
CA VAL A 237 14.22 20.77 14.54
C VAL A 237 13.78 21.52 13.27
N GLU A 238 13.24 22.70 13.40
CA GLU A 238 12.67 23.51 12.31
C GLU A 238 13.69 23.90 11.23
N GLU A 239 14.97 24.01 11.59
CA GLU A 239 16.04 24.23 10.61
C GLU A 239 16.47 22.96 9.86
N ARG A 240 16.04 21.78 10.30
CA ARG A 240 16.38 20.48 9.73
C ARG A 240 15.20 19.77 9.07
N VAL A 241 13.99 20.04 9.51
CA VAL A 241 12.77 19.33 9.07
C VAL A 241 11.83 20.32 8.41
N THR A 242 11.50 20.07 7.15
CA THR A 242 10.61 20.93 6.35
C THR A 242 9.42 20.15 5.86
N TYR A 243 8.21 20.70 6.02
CA TYR A 243 7.01 20.19 5.36
C TYR A 243 6.88 20.84 3.99
N ALA A 244 6.95 20.04 2.92
CA ALA A 244 6.94 20.49 1.53
C ALA A 244 5.55 20.42 0.85
N GLY A 245 4.52 19.96 1.59
CA GLY A 245 3.20 19.74 1.01
C GLY A 245 3.08 18.47 0.16
N PRO A 246 1.91 18.24 -0.46
CA PRO A 246 1.70 17.09 -1.34
C PRO A 246 2.35 17.32 -2.70
N VAL A 247 2.97 16.28 -3.24
CA VAL A 247 3.51 16.27 -4.61
C VAL A 247 2.99 15.07 -5.39
N TYR A 248 2.78 15.27 -6.69
CA TYR A 248 2.26 14.25 -7.60
C TYR A 248 3.04 14.30 -8.94
N GLY A 249 2.90 13.26 -9.75
CA GLY A 249 3.52 13.21 -11.07
C GLY A 249 5.03 13.41 -11.03
N GLU A 250 5.56 14.32 -11.84
CA GLU A 250 7.01 14.60 -11.93
C GLU A 250 7.60 15.12 -10.62
N GLY A 251 6.86 15.95 -9.86
CA GLY A 251 7.33 16.47 -8.58
C GLY A 251 7.63 15.37 -7.56
N LYS A 252 6.90 14.26 -7.61
CA LYS A 252 7.18 13.08 -6.80
C LYS A 252 8.54 12.47 -7.15
N TRP A 253 8.85 12.33 -8.42
CA TRP A 253 10.10 11.75 -8.87
C TRP A 253 11.29 12.69 -8.63
N THR A 254 11.06 14.00 -8.69
CA THR A 254 12.04 15.01 -8.28
C THR A 254 12.39 14.86 -6.79
N ALA A 255 11.39 14.68 -5.92
CA ALA A 255 11.64 14.45 -4.50
C ALA A 255 12.49 13.20 -4.24
N PHE A 256 12.24 12.10 -4.98
CA PHE A 256 13.10 10.91 -4.90
C PHE A 256 14.50 11.16 -5.47
N ALA A 257 14.62 11.94 -6.56
CA ALA A 257 15.91 12.26 -7.19
C ALA A 257 16.84 13.03 -6.25
N GLU A 258 16.27 13.94 -5.48
CA GLU A 258 16.99 14.81 -4.56
C GLU A 258 17.32 14.18 -3.22
N ALA A 259 16.72 13.05 -2.86
CA ALA A 259 16.93 12.39 -1.57
C ALA A 259 18.19 11.49 -1.57
N ASP A 260 18.77 11.30 -0.41
CA ASP A 260 19.87 10.36 -0.16
C ASP A 260 19.42 9.11 0.60
N VAL A 261 18.36 9.23 1.41
CA VAL A 261 17.75 8.13 2.17
C VAL A 261 16.25 8.31 2.16
N PHE A 262 15.53 7.25 1.85
CA PHE A 262 14.07 7.20 2.01
C PHE A 262 13.71 6.66 3.38
N VAL A 263 12.80 7.33 4.10
CA VAL A 263 12.42 6.98 5.47
C VAL A 263 10.92 6.75 5.54
N HIS A 264 10.50 5.53 5.94
CA HIS A 264 9.10 5.16 6.06
C HIS A 264 8.83 4.46 7.40
N PRO A 265 8.79 5.18 8.54
CA PRO A 265 8.71 4.61 9.88
C PRO A 265 7.26 4.27 10.26
N THR A 266 6.56 3.58 9.36
CA THR A 266 5.13 3.33 9.48
C THR A 266 4.79 2.46 10.68
N LEU A 267 3.67 2.79 11.34
CA LEU A 267 3.11 2.02 12.46
C LEU A 267 2.01 1.05 12.00
N ASN A 268 1.42 1.33 10.81
CA ASN A 268 0.38 0.49 10.23
C ASN A 268 0.38 0.62 8.70
N ASP A 269 0.81 -0.44 8.07
CA ASP A 269 0.77 -0.60 6.61
C ASP A 269 0.65 -2.08 6.26
N SER A 270 0.11 -2.41 5.10
CA SER A 270 0.09 -3.79 4.61
C SER A 270 1.25 -4.04 3.66
N PHE A 271 1.39 -3.16 2.65
CA PHE A 271 2.38 -3.28 1.59
C PHE A 271 2.60 -1.89 0.95
N PRO A 272 3.47 -1.04 1.51
CA PRO A 272 3.62 0.35 1.08
C PRO A 272 4.27 0.46 -0.30
N LEU A 273 3.51 0.89 -1.32
CA LEU A 273 4.00 1.06 -2.68
C LEU A 273 5.16 2.05 -2.76
N VAL A 274 5.17 3.06 -1.90
CA VAL A 274 6.21 4.09 -1.85
C VAL A 274 7.59 3.52 -1.49
N VAL A 275 7.64 2.41 -0.75
CA VAL A 275 8.90 1.68 -0.48
C VAL A 275 9.43 1.06 -1.76
N LEU A 276 8.57 0.47 -2.60
CA LEU A 276 8.98 -0.06 -3.91
C LEU A 276 9.48 1.06 -4.84
N GLU A 277 8.81 2.21 -4.79
CA GLU A 277 9.20 3.39 -5.56
C GLU A 277 10.59 3.89 -5.14
N ALA A 278 10.85 3.97 -3.85
CA ALA A 278 12.18 4.33 -3.32
C ALA A 278 13.25 3.31 -3.75
N MET A 279 12.98 2.02 -3.62
CA MET A 279 13.88 0.96 -4.09
C MET A 279 14.14 1.08 -5.60
N GLY A 280 13.08 1.30 -6.39
CA GLY A 280 13.19 1.46 -7.86
C GLY A 280 14.04 2.64 -8.28
N THR A 281 14.04 3.73 -7.50
CA THR A 281 14.92 4.90 -7.73
C THR A 281 16.36 4.71 -7.22
N GLY A 282 16.64 3.58 -6.53
CA GLY A 282 17.97 3.29 -5.98
C GLY A 282 18.27 4.01 -4.66
N LEU A 283 17.25 4.37 -3.90
CA LEU A 283 17.40 4.89 -2.54
C LEU A 283 17.52 3.74 -1.53
N PRO A 284 18.46 3.80 -0.59
CA PRO A 284 18.42 2.97 0.59
C PRO A 284 17.18 3.34 1.42
N VAL A 285 16.52 2.32 1.96
CA VAL A 285 15.27 2.49 2.72
C VAL A 285 15.52 2.30 4.20
N VAL A 286 15.06 3.22 5.05
CA VAL A 286 14.94 3.00 6.50
C VAL A 286 13.45 2.90 6.82
N THR A 287 13.03 1.78 7.40
CA THR A 287 11.62 1.47 7.60
C THR A 287 11.42 0.62 8.86
N THR A 288 10.21 0.09 9.05
CA THR A 288 9.84 -0.73 10.21
C THR A 288 9.51 -2.16 9.81
N ASP A 289 9.37 -3.04 10.80
CA ASP A 289 8.98 -4.45 10.67
C ASP A 289 7.46 -4.65 10.46
N GLU A 290 6.76 -3.64 9.95
CA GLU A 290 5.32 -3.62 9.83
C GLU A 290 4.84 -4.32 8.54
N GLY A 291 3.76 -5.10 8.66
CA GLY A 291 3.07 -5.72 7.52
C GLY A 291 3.97 -6.63 6.68
N ALA A 292 4.01 -6.38 5.37
CA ALA A 292 4.84 -7.12 4.43
C ALA A 292 6.27 -6.56 4.27
N ILE A 293 6.60 -5.49 4.94
CA ILE A 293 7.88 -4.78 4.77
C ILE A 293 9.10 -5.72 4.93
N PRO A 294 9.16 -6.65 5.91
CA PRO A 294 10.31 -7.55 6.03
C PRO A 294 10.50 -8.51 4.85
N GLU A 295 9.46 -8.78 4.03
CA GLU A 295 9.63 -9.48 2.76
C GLU A 295 10.01 -8.53 1.61
N MET A 296 9.66 -7.25 1.71
CA MET A 296 9.99 -6.25 0.69
C MET A 296 11.45 -5.81 0.76
N VAL A 297 11.95 -5.51 1.95
CA VAL A 297 13.28 -4.96 2.23
C VAL A 297 14.06 -5.98 3.06
N ARG A 298 15.22 -6.40 2.58
CA ARG A 298 16.14 -7.24 3.37
C ARG A 298 16.97 -6.34 4.29
N ASP A 299 16.81 -6.54 5.59
CA ASP A 299 17.54 -5.76 6.60
C ASP A 299 19.06 -5.90 6.43
N GLY A 300 19.77 -4.78 6.52
CA GLY A 300 21.22 -4.70 6.32
C GLY A 300 21.70 -4.84 4.86
N VAL A 301 20.81 -5.16 3.91
CA VAL A 301 21.14 -5.42 2.50
C VAL A 301 20.53 -4.37 1.57
N ASP A 302 19.21 -4.23 1.56
CA ASP A 302 18.47 -3.28 0.71
C ASP A 302 18.14 -1.98 1.46
N GLY A 303 18.25 -2.01 2.79
CA GLY A 303 17.92 -0.94 3.70
C GLY A 303 18.09 -1.38 5.15
N LEU A 304 17.52 -0.62 6.07
CA LEU A 304 17.53 -0.93 7.51
C LEU A 304 16.10 -0.99 8.04
N ILE A 305 15.81 -2.02 8.83
CA ILE A 305 14.51 -2.24 9.46
C ILE A 305 14.63 -1.97 10.96
N CYS A 306 13.79 -1.08 11.48
CA CYS A 306 13.72 -0.74 12.90
C CYS A 306 12.44 -1.28 13.52
N PRO A 307 12.39 -1.52 14.83
CA PRO A 307 11.14 -1.75 15.54
C PRO A 307 10.19 -0.56 15.35
N LYS A 308 8.92 -0.84 15.08
CA LYS A 308 7.92 0.22 14.90
C LYS A 308 7.71 1.01 16.19
N GLY A 309 7.60 2.35 16.06
CA GLY A 309 7.38 3.25 17.18
C GLY A 309 8.63 3.52 18.03
N ASP A 310 9.81 3.11 17.60
CA ASP A 310 11.08 3.36 18.31
C ASP A 310 11.90 4.46 17.60
N PRO A 311 11.81 5.73 18.06
CA PRO A 311 12.56 6.84 17.47
C PRO A 311 14.06 6.74 17.70
N LYS A 312 14.51 6.02 18.74
CA LYS A 312 15.93 5.81 19.01
C LYS A 312 16.53 4.83 18.01
N ALA A 313 15.90 3.68 17.81
CA ALA A 313 16.34 2.71 16.81
C ALA A 313 16.31 3.32 15.39
N LEU A 314 15.29 4.15 15.09
CA LEU A 314 15.21 4.88 13.82
C LEU A 314 16.39 5.87 13.68
N ALA A 315 16.72 6.64 14.73
CA ALA A 315 17.85 7.55 14.71
C ALA A 315 19.19 6.82 14.53
N ASP A 316 19.39 5.67 15.20
CA ASP A 316 20.59 4.85 15.08
C ASP A 316 20.77 4.34 13.63
N ALA A 317 19.69 3.87 13.00
CA ALA A 317 19.71 3.42 11.60
C ALA A 317 20.00 4.58 10.63
N LEU A 318 19.38 5.74 10.84
CA LEU A 318 19.62 6.93 10.02
C LEU A 318 21.06 7.43 10.17
N GLU A 319 21.60 7.51 11.38
CA GLU A 319 22.99 7.94 11.66
C GLU A 319 23.99 7.07 10.91
N ARG A 320 23.77 5.74 10.91
CA ARG A 320 24.60 4.78 10.18
C ARG A 320 24.63 5.06 8.66
N LEU A 321 23.50 5.45 8.07
CA LEU A 321 23.44 5.80 6.65
C LEU A 321 23.95 7.21 6.38
N LEU A 322 23.66 8.18 7.25
CA LEU A 322 24.13 9.55 7.08
C LEU A 322 25.66 9.64 7.09
N SER A 323 26.32 8.89 7.97
CA SER A 323 27.77 8.86 8.10
C SER A 323 28.51 8.03 7.04
N ASN A 324 27.81 7.25 6.20
CA ASN A 324 28.44 6.30 5.27
C ASN A 324 27.81 6.32 3.86
N ALA A 325 28.37 7.17 3.00
CA ALA A 325 27.91 7.32 1.61
C ALA A 325 28.04 6.00 0.80
N ALA A 326 29.12 5.25 1.00
CA ALA A 326 29.33 3.98 0.31
C ALA A 326 28.27 2.94 0.71
N LEU A 327 27.85 2.94 1.97
CA LEU A 327 26.77 2.08 2.45
C LEU A 327 25.43 2.48 1.82
N ARG A 328 25.12 3.79 1.72
CA ARG A 328 23.93 4.29 1.04
C ARG A 328 23.86 3.79 -0.41
N THR A 329 24.95 3.97 -1.15
CA THR A 329 25.05 3.54 -2.55
C THR A 329 24.84 2.04 -2.69
N ARG A 330 25.55 1.24 -1.89
CA ARG A 330 25.45 -0.24 -1.94
C ARG A 330 24.03 -0.72 -1.64
N MET A 331 23.39 -0.21 -0.59
CA MET A 331 22.03 -0.59 -0.22
C MET A 331 21.02 -0.14 -1.27
N GLY A 332 21.17 1.06 -1.81
CA GLY A 332 20.30 1.57 -2.87
C GLY A 332 20.35 0.72 -4.14
N GLU A 333 21.54 0.34 -4.60
CA GLU A 333 21.70 -0.53 -5.78
C GLU A 333 21.17 -1.95 -5.52
N SER A 334 21.37 -2.49 -4.33
CA SER A 334 20.79 -3.78 -3.94
C SER A 334 19.26 -3.72 -3.96
N GLY A 335 18.66 -2.67 -3.38
CA GLY A 335 17.22 -2.44 -3.39
C GLY A 335 16.68 -2.29 -4.80
N LYS A 336 17.37 -1.55 -5.67
CA LYS A 336 16.99 -1.36 -7.08
C LYS A 336 17.01 -2.67 -7.87
N THR A 337 18.01 -3.51 -7.62
CA THR A 337 18.08 -4.85 -8.23
C THR A 337 16.88 -5.70 -7.81
N ARG A 338 16.62 -5.76 -6.50
CA ARG A 338 15.46 -6.50 -5.96
C ARG A 338 14.12 -5.98 -6.50
N TYR A 339 13.96 -4.66 -6.63
CA TYR A 339 12.78 -4.06 -7.24
C TYR A 339 12.60 -4.55 -8.69
N ARG A 340 13.67 -4.53 -9.50
CA ARG A 340 13.61 -4.99 -10.91
C ARG A 340 13.24 -6.45 -11.04
N GLU A 341 13.73 -7.30 -10.16
CA GLU A 341 13.48 -8.74 -10.18
C GLU A 341 12.05 -9.09 -9.73
N LEU A 342 11.49 -8.38 -8.75
CA LEU A 342 10.29 -8.83 -8.04
C LEU A 342 9.10 -7.89 -8.11
N TYR A 343 9.33 -6.56 -8.25
CA TYR A 343 8.32 -5.55 -7.92
C TYR A 343 8.03 -4.55 -9.04
N THR A 344 8.49 -4.81 -10.27
CA THR A 344 8.05 -4.03 -11.42
C THR A 344 6.57 -4.32 -11.71
N LEU A 345 5.90 -3.40 -12.38
CA LEU A 345 4.51 -3.58 -12.80
C LEU A 345 4.38 -4.84 -13.67
N GLU A 346 5.32 -5.08 -14.59
CA GLU A 346 5.35 -6.27 -15.45
C GLU A 346 5.42 -7.58 -14.65
N GLN A 347 6.25 -7.64 -13.59
CA GLN A 347 6.34 -8.81 -12.72
C GLN A 347 5.04 -9.06 -11.93
N PHE A 348 4.38 -7.99 -11.50
CA PHE A 348 3.07 -8.07 -10.88
C PHE A 348 2.03 -8.61 -11.86
N GLU A 349 1.93 -8.04 -13.06
CA GLU A 349 0.94 -8.44 -14.07
C GLU A 349 1.06 -9.91 -14.47
N LYS A 350 2.29 -10.39 -14.70
CA LYS A 350 2.57 -11.81 -15.00
C LYS A 350 2.09 -12.73 -13.87
N ARG A 351 2.53 -12.45 -12.63
CA ARG A 351 2.17 -13.25 -11.46
C ARG A 351 0.67 -13.23 -11.22
N PHE A 352 0.06 -12.05 -11.35
CA PHE A 352 -1.37 -11.88 -11.18
C PHE A 352 -2.19 -12.65 -12.21
N ALA A 353 -1.80 -12.59 -13.48
CA ALA A 353 -2.46 -13.32 -14.56
C ALA A 353 -2.35 -14.85 -14.35
N ASP A 354 -1.18 -15.35 -13.94
CA ASP A 354 -1.00 -16.78 -13.67
C ASP A 354 -1.86 -17.25 -12.49
N ILE A 355 -1.90 -16.50 -11.39
CA ILE A 355 -2.81 -16.81 -10.27
C ILE A 355 -4.27 -16.82 -10.74
N LEU A 356 -4.67 -15.87 -11.59
CA LEU A 356 -6.05 -15.84 -12.08
C LEU A 356 -6.39 -16.99 -13.04
N LYS A 357 -5.44 -17.62 -13.69
CA LYS A 357 -5.68 -18.84 -14.49
C LYS A 357 -5.97 -20.04 -13.57
N ASP A 358 -5.21 -20.15 -12.48
CA ASP A 358 -5.23 -21.33 -11.59
C ASP A 358 -6.32 -21.25 -10.51
N ALA A 359 -6.69 -20.05 -10.03
CA ALA A 359 -7.62 -19.80 -8.92
C ALA A 359 -9.06 -20.25 -9.18
#